data_203510ab334ddc819c6e57179b9564df
#
_entry.id   203510ab334ddc819c6e57179b9564df
#
_cell.length_a   1.000
_cell.length_b   1.000
_cell.length_c   1.000
_cell.angle_alpha   90.00
_cell.angle_beta   90.00
_cell.angle_gamma   90.00
#
_symmetry.space_group_name_H-M   'P 1'
#
loop_
_entity.id
_entity.type
_entity.pdbx_description
1 polymer ?
#
loop_
_entity_poly.entity_id
_entity_poly.type
_entity_poly.pdbx_seq_one_letter_code
_entity_poly.pdbx_strand_id
1 'polypeptide(L)'
;MDYDVIVVGARVAGATTAMLLARRGLRVLVVDRVAFPSDTISSHQIQVPGVARLRRWGLLEAVRAAGTPPTRRLRFDAGEVVLDGSFPSFEGADALYSPRRTLLDAVLVDAARSAGAEVRENFRVEELVWSEGRVVGVRGRERLGASVALRARIVVGADGKNSFVASAVGARTYRQRPVRAFACYTYFSGLPVTAGEVYRRRGRLVAVFPTNDDLTMVYLSEPLSGFEGFRRDIEKRYLAALDGCGDLGGRARVARREERLRTTPDQPNRFRRPYGPGWALVGDAGVVMDSVSAQGITNALRDADLLAEALSAELYGVPSLAAYHRRRDRAVRPMYDHTVGLAGHSPGIAERLLYTAVADRPAEVTRFLGVFSGALPPDSYLNPATMLRVFGGVRRTRGARRRRARAA
;
A
#
# COMPACT_ATOMS: atom_id res chain seq x y z
N MET A 1 -31.93 10.46 -11.85
CA MET A 1 -30.51 10.20 -11.56
C MET A 1 -30.07 9.03 -12.39
N ASP A 2 -28.98 9.19 -13.10
CA ASP A 2 -28.52 8.18 -14.08
C ASP A 2 -27.87 6.98 -13.38
N TYR A 3 -27.17 7.26 -12.26
CA TYR A 3 -26.43 6.26 -11.47
C TYR A 3 -26.77 6.37 -9.99
N ASP A 4 -26.56 5.28 -9.25
CA ASP A 4 -26.58 5.31 -7.80
C ASP A 4 -25.24 5.87 -7.28
N VAL A 5 -24.12 5.48 -7.90
CA VAL A 5 -22.78 5.94 -7.55
C VAL A 5 -21.95 6.28 -8.79
N ILE A 6 -21.28 7.43 -8.77
CA ILE A 6 -20.19 7.75 -9.69
C ILE A 6 -18.88 7.68 -8.93
N VAL A 7 -17.92 6.89 -9.42
CA VAL A 7 -16.56 6.73 -8.84
C VAL A 7 -15.57 7.48 -9.73
N VAL A 8 -14.85 8.44 -9.16
CA VAL A 8 -13.81 9.22 -9.86
C VAL A 8 -12.45 8.60 -9.57
N GLY A 9 -11.84 8.02 -10.61
CA GLY A 9 -10.59 7.24 -10.55
C GLY A 9 -10.86 5.73 -10.61
N ALA A 10 -10.28 5.04 -11.60
CA ALA A 10 -10.49 3.61 -11.88
C ALA A 10 -9.30 2.72 -11.45
N ARG A 11 -8.36 3.22 -10.66
CA ARG A 11 -7.27 2.40 -10.13
C ARG A 11 -7.74 1.56 -8.94
N VAL A 12 -6.81 0.95 -8.18
CA VAL A 12 -7.09 -0.03 -7.13
C VAL A 12 -8.32 0.30 -6.27
N ALA A 13 -8.37 1.49 -5.67
CA ALA A 13 -9.46 1.86 -4.77
C ALA A 13 -10.80 1.98 -5.52
N GLY A 14 -10.79 2.66 -6.66
CA GLY A 14 -12.02 2.96 -7.40
C GLY A 14 -12.60 1.74 -8.12
N ALA A 15 -11.80 1.01 -8.89
CA ALA A 15 -12.24 -0.20 -9.58
C ALA A 15 -12.76 -1.25 -8.58
N THR A 16 -12.06 -1.44 -7.45
CA THR A 16 -12.52 -2.37 -6.41
C THR A 16 -13.83 -1.91 -5.78
N THR A 17 -13.97 -0.61 -5.46
CA THR A 17 -15.22 -0.06 -4.91
C THR A 17 -16.38 -0.27 -5.89
N ALA A 18 -16.16 0.03 -7.17
CA ALA A 18 -17.16 -0.12 -8.22
C ALA A 18 -17.58 -1.58 -8.41
N MET A 19 -16.63 -2.51 -8.48
CA MET A 19 -16.90 -3.94 -8.55
C MET A 19 -17.79 -4.41 -7.39
N LEU A 20 -17.43 -4.01 -6.17
CA LEU A 20 -18.14 -4.44 -4.97
C LEU A 20 -19.56 -3.85 -4.88
N LEU A 21 -19.77 -2.62 -5.36
CA LEU A 21 -21.09 -1.98 -5.41
C LEU A 21 -21.95 -2.58 -6.53
N ALA A 22 -21.39 -2.80 -7.72
CA ALA A 22 -22.10 -3.43 -8.84
C ALA A 22 -22.54 -4.87 -8.49
N ARG A 23 -21.69 -5.66 -7.81
CA ARG A 23 -22.07 -6.98 -7.29
C ARG A 23 -23.24 -6.94 -6.28
N ARG A 24 -23.55 -5.77 -5.71
CA ARG A 24 -24.70 -5.54 -4.84
C ARG A 24 -25.93 -4.96 -5.59
N GLY A 25 -25.88 -4.95 -6.92
CA GLY A 25 -26.98 -4.52 -7.77
C GLY A 25 -27.12 -3.00 -7.93
N LEU A 26 -26.12 -2.21 -7.52
CA LEU A 26 -26.14 -0.76 -7.71
C LEU A 26 -25.70 -0.38 -9.12
N ARG A 27 -26.30 0.66 -9.68
CA ARG A 27 -25.88 1.24 -10.95
C ARG A 27 -24.65 2.12 -10.72
N VAL A 28 -23.48 1.65 -11.15
CA VAL A 28 -22.19 2.29 -10.89
C VAL A 28 -21.56 2.73 -12.20
N LEU A 29 -21.15 4.00 -12.25
CA LEU A 29 -20.24 4.53 -13.26
C LEU A 29 -18.87 4.78 -12.64
N VAL A 30 -17.81 4.31 -13.29
CA VAL A 30 -16.42 4.69 -12.99
C VAL A 30 -15.90 5.56 -14.10
N VAL A 31 -15.27 6.67 -13.77
CA VAL A 31 -14.59 7.55 -14.73
C VAL A 31 -13.13 7.67 -14.41
N ASP A 32 -12.26 7.59 -15.42
CA ASP A 32 -10.82 7.85 -15.26
C ASP A 32 -10.30 8.68 -16.44
N ARG A 33 -9.33 9.56 -16.13
CA ARG A 33 -8.70 10.43 -17.12
C ARG A 33 -7.73 9.71 -18.07
N VAL A 34 -7.37 8.46 -17.77
CA VAL A 34 -6.49 7.62 -18.60
C VAL A 34 -7.24 6.38 -19.09
N ALA A 35 -6.71 5.75 -20.14
CA ALA A 35 -7.11 4.41 -20.55
C ALA A 35 -6.24 3.36 -19.84
N PHE A 36 -6.76 2.14 -19.74
CA PHE A 36 -6.04 1.01 -19.18
C PHE A 36 -5.68 -0.01 -20.27
N PRO A 37 -4.50 -0.66 -20.17
CA PRO A 37 -3.54 -0.62 -19.07
C PRO A 37 -2.73 0.70 -19.03
N SER A 38 -2.47 1.23 -17.82
CA SER A 38 -1.63 2.40 -17.64
C SER A 38 -0.81 2.32 -16.37
N ASP A 39 0.44 2.82 -16.41
CA ASP A 39 1.35 2.75 -15.27
C ASP A 39 1.21 3.96 -14.32
N THR A 40 1.73 3.80 -13.11
CA THR A 40 1.80 4.86 -12.09
C THR A 40 2.93 4.57 -11.10
N ILE A 41 3.44 5.61 -10.46
CA ILE A 41 4.42 5.45 -9.37
C ILE A 41 3.79 4.65 -8.21
N SER A 42 4.43 3.54 -7.84
CA SER A 42 3.93 2.63 -6.80
C SER A 42 5.07 1.73 -6.32
N SER A 43 4.99 1.26 -5.07
CA SER A 43 5.80 0.16 -4.55
C SER A 43 5.31 -1.22 -5.01
N HIS A 44 4.19 -1.29 -5.73
CA HIS A 44 3.53 -2.47 -6.31
C HIS A 44 3.11 -3.56 -5.32
N GLN A 45 3.59 -3.56 -4.08
CA GLN A 45 3.40 -4.66 -3.16
C GLN A 45 1.98 -4.70 -2.58
N ILE A 46 1.37 -5.87 -2.66
CA ILE A 46 0.13 -6.23 -1.98
C ILE A 46 0.51 -7.06 -0.76
N GLN A 47 0.22 -6.55 0.42
CA GLN A 47 0.48 -7.22 1.69
C GLN A 47 -0.54 -8.35 1.94
N VAL A 48 -0.22 -9.29 2.84
CA VAL A 48 -1.02 -10.50 3.10
C VAL A 48 -2.53 -10.22 3.27
N PRO A 49 -3.00 -9.21 4.03
CA PRO A 49 -4.43 -8.94 4.13
C PRO A 49 -5.06 -8.41 2.83
N GLY A 50 -4.29 -7.80 1.94
CA GLY A 50 -4.75 -7.40 0.61
C GLY A 50 -4.91 -8.62 -0.30
N VAL A 51 -3.97 -9.56 -0.24
CA VAL A 51 -4.02 -10.84 -0.96
C VAL A 51 -5.23 -11.68 -0.51
N ALA A 52 -5.50 -11.73 0.80
CA ALA A 52 -6.68 -12.41 1.34
C ALA A 52 -7.99 -11.84 0.75
N ARG A 53 -8.08 -10.52 0.58
CA ARG A 53 -9.24 -9.88 -0.07
C ARG A 53 -9.36 -10.24 -1.54
N LEU A 54 -8.26 -10.17 -2.30
CA LEU A 54 -8.26 -10.59 -3.71
C LEU A 54 -8.71 -12.06 -3.85
N ARG A 55 -8.23 -12.95 -2.96
CA ARG A 55 -8.67 -14.35 -2.91
C ARG A 55 -10.17 -14.46 -2.62
N ARG A 56 -10.68 -13.78 -1.60
CA ARG A 56 -12.10 -13.77 -1.22
C ARG A 56 -13.00 -13.29 -2.35
N TRP A 57 -12.52 -12.35 -3.18
CA TRP A 57 -13.29 -11.83 -4.31
C TRP A 57 -13.12 -12.62 -5.61
N GLY A 58 -12.28 -13.67 -5.62
CA GLY A 58 -11.99 -14.50 -6.80
C GLY A 58 -11.01 -13.85 -7.79
N LEU A 59 -10.23 -12.84 -7.36
CA LEU A 59 -9.32 -12.08 -8.24
C LEU A 59 -7.86 -12.53 -8.13
N LEU A 60 -7.50 -13.30 -7.12
CA LEU A 60 -6.10 -13.71 -6.91
C LEU A 60 -5.56 -14.54 -8.07
N GLU A 61 -6.38 -15.44 -8.62
CA GLU A 61 -5.96 -16.28 -9.74
C GLU A 61 -5.70 -15.46 -11.02
N ALA A 62 -6.47 -14.40 -11.26
CA ALA A 62 -6.19 -13.47 -12.37
C ALA A 62 -4.84 -12.75 -12.20
N VAL A 63 -4.48 -12.35 -10.98
CA VAL A 63 -3.17 -11.75 -10.68
C VAL A 63 -2.03 -12.76 -10.88
N ARG A 64 -2.24 -14.03 -10.51
CA ARG A 64 -1.28 -15.11 -10.71
C ARG A 64 -1.13 -15.48 -12.19
N ALA A 65 -2.25 -15.60 -12.90
CA ALA A 65 -2.27 -15.90 -14.33
C ALA A 65 -1.60 -14.80 -15.16
N ALA A 66 -1.62 -13.55 -14.68
CA ALA A 66 -0.86 -12.45 -15.26
C ALA A 66 0.67 -12.52 -14.98
N GLY A 67 1.17 -13.67 -14.45
CA GLY A 67 2.59 -13.92 -14.25
C GLY A 67 3.19 -13.28 -12.98
N THR A 68 2.38 -12.87 -12.01
CA THR A 68 2.91 -12.30 -10.76
C THR A 68 3.30 -13.42 -9.79
N PRO A 69 4.58 -13.59 -9.42
CA PRO A 69 5.01 -14.65 -8.51
C PRO A 69 4.65 -14.32 -7.04
N PRO A 70 4.36 -15.36 -6.22
CA PRO A 70 4.18 -15.19 -4.78
C PRO A 70 5.51 -15.00 -4.07
N THR A 71 5.58 -14.06 -3.15
CA THR A 71 6.68 -13.92 -2.18
C THR A 71 6.22 -14.50 -0.83
N ARG A 72 6.69 -15.71 -0.48
CA ARG A 72 6.28 -16.43 0.75
C ARG A 72 7.25 -16.25 1.90
N ARG A 73 8.47 -15.86 1.62
CA ARG A 73 9.54 -15.65 2.59
C ARG A 73 10.11 -14.25 2.46
N LEU A 74 10.61 -13.74 3.57
CA LEU A 74 11.31 -12.47 3.61
C LEU A 74 12.61 -12.62 4.39
N ARG A 75 13.69 -12.11 3.82
CA ARG A 75 14.95 -11.85 4.48
C ARG A 75 15.01 -10.37 4.88
N PHE A 76 14.90 -10.10 6.17
CA PHE A 76 15.02 -8.76 6.73
C PHE A 76 16.42 -8.60 7.32
N ASP A 77 17.25 -7.83 6.65
CA ASP A 77 18.65 -7.60 7.00
C ASP A 77 18.80 -6.22 7.66
N ALA A 78 19.08 -6.21 8.96
CA ALA A 78 19.32 -5.01 9.75
C ALA A 78 20.82 -4.71 9.96
N GLY A 79 21.69 -5.28 9.13
CA GLY A 79 23.16 -5.15 9.22
C GLY A 79 23.79 -6.25 10.06
N GLU A 80 23.82 -6.06 11.36
CA GLU A 80 24.40 -7.06 12.30
C GLU A 80 23.48 -8.27 12.51
N VAL A 81 22.20 -8.15 12.19
CA VAL A 81 21.16 -9.16 12.42
C VAL A 81 20.36 -9.38 11.16
N VAL A 82 20.14 -10.63 10.81
CA VAL A 82 19.27 -11.06 9.73
C VAL A 82 18.10 -11.85 10.30
N LEU A 83 16.88 -11.46 9.96
CA LEU A 83 15.66 -12.21 10.26
C LEU A 83 15.17 -12.83 8.96
N ASP A 84 15.12 -14.15 8.89
CA ASP A 84 14.66 -14.88 7.71
C ASP A 84 13.50 -15.79 8.11
N GLY A 85 12.38 -15.68 7.42
CA GLY A 85 11.19 -16.45 7.75
C GLY A 85 10.03 -16.27 6.77
N SER A 86 8.93 -16.95 7.10
CA SER A 86 7.66 -16.86 6.37
C SER A 86 6.68 -15.94 7.08
N PHE A 87 5.68 -15.47 6.33
CA PHE A 87 4.60 -14.67 6.89
C PHE A 87 3.58 -15.57 7.61
N PRO A 88 2.95 -15.08 8.69
CA PRO A 88 1.82 -15.79 9.26
C PRO A 88 0.64 -15.77 8.27
N SER A 89 -0.15 -16.83 8.27
CA SER A 89 -1.37 -16.87 7.46
C SER A 89 -2.41 -15.88 8.00
N PHE A 90 -3.10 -15.20 7.08
CA PHE A 90 -4.23 -14.32 7.36
C PHE A 90 -5.38 -14.64 6.40
N GLU A 91 -6.49 -15.13 6.90
CA GLU A 91 -7.66 -15.56 6.09
C GLU A 91 -7.26 -16.47 4.90
N GLY A 92 -6.31 -17.39 5.14
CA GLY A 92 -5.82 -18.35 4.16
C GLY A 92 -4.85 -17.80 3.11
N ALA A 93 -4.36 -16.57 3.24
CA ALA A 93 -3.25 -16.01 2.49
C ALA A 93 -1.97 -16.02 3.33
N ASP A 94 -0.84 -16.38 2.73
CA ASP A 94 0.47 -16.53 3.38
C ASP A 94 1.63 -15.95 2.56
N ALA A 95 1.30 -15.20 1.51
CA ALA A 95 2.27 -14.63 0.57
C ALA A 95 1.94 -13.16 0.27
N LEU A 96 2.98 -12.41 -0.09
CA LEU A 96 2.87 -11.11 -0.74
C LEU A 96 2.86 -11.30 -2.26
N TYR A 97 2.33 -10.33 -2.99
CA TYR A 97 2.43 -10.25 -4.44
C TYR A 97 2.83 -8.83 -4.84
N SER A 98 3.65 -8.69 -5.86
CA SER A 98 4.12 -7.39 -6.33
C SER A 98 3.81 -7.17 -7.82
N PRO A 99 2.52 -7.22 -8.24
CA PRO A 99 2.14 -7.06 -9.63
C PRO A 99 2.47 -5.67 -10.17
N ARG A 100 2.92 -5.60 -11.43
CA ARG A 100 3.01 -4.33 -12.16
C ARG A 100 1.64 -3.65 -12.16
N ARG A 101 1.61 -2.31 -12.00
CA ARG A 101 0.37 -1.55 -11.94
C ARG A 101 -0.42 -1.59 -13.25
N THR A 102 0.26 -1.74 -14.37
CA THR A 102 -0.37 -1.99 -15.66
C THR A 102 -1.24 -3.25 -15.65
N LEU A 103 -0.80 -4.29 -14.96
CA LEU A 103 -1.53 -5.56 -14.85
C LEU A 103 -2.60 -5.51 -13.73
N LEU A 104 -2.21 -5.09 -12.53
CA LEU A 104 -3.14 -5.05 -11.40
C LEU A 104 -4.35 -4.15 -11.67
N ASP A 105 -4.10 -2.94 -12.17
CA ASP A 105 -5.18 -1.98 -12.41
C ASP A 105 -6.11 -2.50 -13.53
N ALA A 106 -5.57 -3.14 -14.60
CA ALA A 106 -6.37 -3.75 -15.65
C ALA A 106 -7.26 -4.89 -15.12
N VAL A 107 -6.70 -5.83 -14.34
CA VAL A 107 -7.47 -6.92 -13.70
C VAL A 107 -8.63 -6.38 -12.88
N LEU A 108 -8.41 -5.30 -12.10
CA LEU A 108 -9.46 -4.72 -11.26
C LEU A 108 -10.52 -3.96 -12.07
N VAL A 109 -10.12 -3.26 -13.13
CA VAL A 109 -11.05 -2.58 -14.05
C VAL A 109 -11.93 -3.60 -14.78
N ASP A 110 -11.34 -4.69 -15.28
CA ASP A 110 -12.10 -5.75 -15.95
C ASP A 110 -13.03 -6.49 -14.97
N ALA A 111 -12.60 -6.67 -13.73
CA ALA A 111 -13.49 -7.20 -12.68
C ALA A 111 -14.67 -6.26 -12.37
N ALA A 112 -14.46 -4.93 -12.43
CA ALA A 112 -15.54 -3.96 -12.26
C ALA A 112 -16.52 -4.02 -13.43
N ARG A 113 -16.03 -4.08 -14.68
CA ARG A 113 -16.86 -4.29 -15.89
C ARG A 113 -17.67 -5.58 -15.83
N SER A 114 -17.00 -6.69 -15.50
CA SER A 114 -17.63 -8.01 -15.37
C SER A 114 -18.69 -8.06 -14.27
N ALA A 115 -18.58 -7.21 -13.26
CA ALA A 115 -19.59 -7.06 -12.20
C ALA A 115 -20.78 -6.19 -12.62
N GLY A 116 -20.75 -5.56 -13.81
CA GLY A 116 -21.81 -4.70 -14.31
C GLY A 116 -21.60 -3.19 -14.10
N ALA A 117 -20.41 -2.77 -13.64
CA ALA A 117 -20.09 -1.35 -13.59
C ALA A 117 -19.77 -0.80 -14.98
N GLU A 118 -20.34 0.35 -15.34
CA GLU A 118 -19.92 1.09 -16.52
C GLU A 118 -18.55 1.77 -16.24
N VAL A 119 -17.60 1.62 -17.16
CA VAL A 119 -16.27 2.24 -17.03
C VAL A 119 -16.01 3.13 -18.25
N ARG A 120 -15.88 4.44 -18.01
CA ARG A 120 -15.48 5.43 -19.00
C ARG A 120 -14.04 5.85 -18.79
N GLU A 121 -13.18 5.40 -19.67
CA GLU A 121 -11.78 5.80 -19.76
C GLU A 121 -11.64 7.11 -20.53
N ASN A 122 -10.47 7.78 -20.37
CA ASN A 122 -10.20 9.08 -20.99
C ASN A 122 -11.23 10.17 -20.65
N PHE A 123 -11.96 10.00 -19.55
CA PHE A 123 -12.93 10.96 -19.05
C PHE A 123 -12.34 11.79 -17.91
N ARG A 124 -12.17 13.08 -18.12
CA ARG A 124 -11.66 14.01 -17.12
C ARG A 124 -12.81 14.72 -16.42
N VAL A 125 -12.93 14.51 -15.13
CA VAL A 125 -13.81 15.28 -14.25
C VAL A 125 -13.20 16.68 -14.06
N GLU A 126 -14.00 17.71 -14.27
CA GLU A 126 -13.62 19.13 -14.19
C GLU A 126 -14.32 19.84 -13.04
N GLU A 127 -15.57 19.43 -12.73
CA GLU A 127 -16.40 20.05 -11.70
C GLU A 127 -17.25 18.99 -10.98
N LEU A 128 -17.62 19.28 -9.73
CA LEU A 128 -18.71 18.59 -9.04
C LEU A 128 -20.01 19.34 -9.27
N VAL A 129 -21.09 18.60 -9.55
CA VAL A 129 -22.43 19.17 -9.66
C VAL A 129 -23.07 19.22 -8.28
N TRP A 130 -23.52 20.40 -7.90
CA TRP A 130 -24.13 20.65 -6.59
C TRP A 130 -25.62 20.95 -6.71
N SER A 131 -26.38 20.56 -5.70
CA SER A 131 -27.77 20.95 -5.47
C SER A 131 -28.03 21.06 -3.99
N GLU A 132 -28.51 22.19 -3.50
CA GLU A 132 -28.87 22.42 -2.10
C GLU A 132 -27.75 22.00 -1.09
N GLY A 133 -26.50 22.36 -1.40
CA GLY A 133 -25.34 22.04 -0.54
C GLY A 133 -24.92 20.57 -0.57
N ARG A 134 -25.48 19.77 -1.48
CA ARG A 134 -25.17 18.34 -1.68
C ARG A 134 -24.52 18.12 -3.05
N VAL A 135 -23.50 17.27 -3.11
CA VAL A 135 -22.96 16.78 -4.38
C VAL A 135 -23.98 15.82 -5.00
N VAL A 136 -24.37 16.07 -6.26
CA VAL A 136 -25.36 15.27 -7.00
C VAL A 136 -24.83 14.75 -8.33
N GLY A 137 -23.54 14.87 -8.59
CA GLY A 137 -22.91 14.38 -9.81
C GLY A 137 -21.57 15.01 -10.09
N VAL A 138 -21.09 14.77 -11.30
CA VAL A 138 -19.84 15.33 -11.84
C VAL A 138 -20.10 15.95 -13.21
N ARG A 139 -19.30 16.96 -13.56
CA ARG A 139 -19.19 17.48 -14.92
C ARG A 139 -17.78 17.23 -15.44
N GLY A 140 -17.68 16.79 -16.67
CA GLY A 140 -16.40 16.49 -17.28
C GLY A 140 -16.56 16.20 -18.77
N ARG A 141 -15.47 15.83 -19.41
CA ARG A 141 -15.45 15.51 -20.85
C ARG A 141 -14.51 14.36 -21.16
N GLU A 142 -14.79 13.66 -22.22
CA GLU A 142 -13.86 12.80 -22.92
C GLU A 142 -12.84 13.66 -23.69
N ARG A 143 -11.69 13.06 -24.06
CA ARG A 143 -10.50 13.78 -24.60
C ARG A 143 -10.79 14.84 -25.66
N LEU A 144 -11.76 14.62 -26.55
CA LEU A 144 -12.15 15.52 -27.63
C LEU A 144 -13.66 15.81 -27.64
N GLY A 145 -14.39 15.39 -26.61
CA GLY A 145 -15.84 15.50 -26.51
C GLY A 145 -16.32 16.79 -25.86
N ALA A 146 -17.62 17.07 -26.04
CA ALA A 146 -18.30 18.13 -25.30
C ALA A 146 -18.33 17.83 -23.79
N SER A 147 -18.40 18.88 -22.98
CA SER A 147 -18.58 18.73 -21.54
C SER A 147 -20.00 18.20 -21.24
N VAL A 148 -20.09 17.13 -20.47
CA VAL A 148 -21.35 16.50 -20.05
C VAL A 148 -21.48 16.48 -18.54
N ALA A 149 -22.69 16.65 -18.02
CA ALA A 149 -23.02 16.49 -16.63
C ALA A 149 -23.66 15.12 -16.41
N LEU A 150 -23.11 14.36 -15.48
CA LEU A 150 -23.57 13.02 -15.09
C LEU A 150 -24.06 13.07 -13.65
N ARG A 151 -25.25 12.55 -13.38
CA ARG A 151 -25.89 12.66 -12.06
C ARG A 151 -25.88 11.34 -11.32
N ALA A 152 -25.61 11.42 -10.01
CA ALA A 152 -25.63 10.28 -9.10
C ALA A 152 -26.14 10.67 -7.71
N ARG A 153 -26.56 9.69 -6.94
CA ARG A 153 -26.93 9.86 -5.52
C ARG A 153 -25.70 10.15 -4.65
N ILE A 154 -24.55 9.54 -5.00
CA ILE A 154 -23.26 9.72 -4.30
C ILE A 154 -22.12 9.76 -5.33
N VAL A 155 -21.16 10.66 -5.12
CA VAL A 155 -19.89 10.72 -5.85
C VAL A 155 -18.77 10.21 -4.93
N VAL A 156 -17.98 9.24 -5.38
CA VAL A 156 -16.84 8.68 -4.66
C VAL A 156 -15.53 9.18 -5.26
N GLY A 157 -14.73 9.91 -4.49
CA GLY A 157 -13.36 10.26 -4.85
C GLY A 157 -12.41 9.10 -4.57
N ALA A 158 -11.87 8.49 -5.64
CA ALA A 158 -10.86 7.43 -5.64
C ALA A 158 -9.62 7.83 -6.44
N ASP A 159 -9.41 9.12 -6.63
CA ASP A 159 -8.48 9.80 -7.51
C ASP A 159 -7.10 10.08 -6.88
N GLY A 160 -6.77 9.31 -5.83
CA GLY A 160 -5.44 9.21 -5.25
C GLY A 160 -5.05 10.37 -4.32
N LYS A 161 -3.76 10.43 -3.99
CA LYS A 161 -3.24 11.36 -2.97
C LYS A 161 -3.51 12.84 -3.25
N ASN A 162 -3.55 13.23 -4.54
CA ASN A 162 -3.83 14.58 -5.01
C ASN A 162 -5.28 14.73 -5.50
N SER A 163 -6.21 14.08 -4.79
CA SER A 163 -7.63 14.00 -5.13
C SER A 163 -8.26 15.35 -5.44
N PHE A 164 -8.78 15.47 -6.67
CA PHE A 164 -9.62 16.58 -7.11
C PHE A 164 -10.92 16.61 -6.30
N VAL A 165 -11.57 15.45 -6.13
CA VAL A 165 -12.83 15.37 -5.38
C VAL A 165 -12.65 15.85 -3.95
N ALA A 166 -11.59 15.39 -3.25
CA ALA A 166 -11.31 15.83 -1.87
C ALA A 166 -11.08 17.35 -1.77
N SER A 167 -10.42 17.94 -2.77
CA SER A 167 -10.20 19.38 -2.86
C SER A 167 -11.50 20.13 -3.13
N ALA A 168 -12.28 19.69 -4.12
CA ALA A 168 -13.52 20.35 -4.55
C ALA A 168 -14.60 20.35 -3.45
N VAL A 169 -14.67 19.32 -2.60
CA VAL A 169 -15.59 19.27 -1.46
C VAL A 169 -15.02 19.90 -0.18
N GLY A 170 -13.80 20.45 -0.20
CA GLY A 170 -13.14 21.00 0.98
C GLY A 170 -12.95 19.96 2.09
N ALA A 171 -12.61 18.70 1.75
CA ALA A 171 -12.49 17.61 2.71
C ALA A 171 -11.45 17.93 3.80
N ARG A 172 -11.91 18.13 5.04
CA ARG A 172 -11.07 18.52 6.17
C ARG A 172 -9.98 17.50 6.46
N THR A 173 -8.72 17.92 6.43
CA THR A 173 -7.59 17.16 6.99
C THR A 173 -7.59 17.30 8.51
N TYR A 174 -7.60 16.18 9.25
CA TYR A 174 -7.65 16.22 10.73
C TYR A 174 -6.46 15.51 11.39
N ARG A 175 -5.65 14.79 10.63
CA ARG A 175 -4.38 14.20 11.07
C ARG A 175 -3.38 14.33 9.95
N GLN A 176 -2.24 14.95 10.25
CA GLN A 176 -1.14 15.12 9.30
C GLN A 176 0.20 14.96 10.00
N ARG A 177 1.17 14.39 9.29
CA ARG A 177 2.57 14.31 9.69
C ARG A 177 3.45 14.83 8.55
N PRO A 178 4.62 15.41 8.86
CA PRO A 178 5.56 15.84 7.84
C PRO A 178 5.97 14.71 6.91
N VAL A 179 6.25 15.04 5.65
CA VAL A 179 6.98 14.16 4.72
C VAL A 179 8.40 14.02 5.22
N ARG A 180 8.89 12.80 5.38
CA ARG A 180 10.21 12.53 5.94
C ARG A 180 11.16 11.86 4.98
N ALA A 181 10.63 11.19 3.95
CA ALA A 181 11.41 10.41 3.02
C ALA A 181 11.06 10.73 1.57
N PHE A 182 11.98 10.41 0.69
CA PHE A 182 11.72 10.24 -0.73
C PHE A 182 11.86 8.77 -1.11
N ALA A 183 11.28 8.39 -2.23
CA ALA A 183 11.40 7.05 -2.78
C ALA A 183 12.01 7.07 -4.18
N CYS A 184 12.76 6.01 -4.50
CA CYS A 184 13.30 5.74 -5.83
C CYS A 184 13.18 4.25 -6.12
N TYR A 185 12.80 3.85 -7.33
CA TYR A 185 12.78 2.45 -7.71
C TYR A 185 13.01 2.25 -9.22
N THR A 186 13.39 1.03 -9.56
CA THR A 186 13.46 0.54 -10.93
C THR A 186 13.33 -0.99 -10.97
N TYR A 187 13.42 -1.57 -12.15
CA TYR A 187 13.32 -3.01 -12.38
C TYR A 187 14.58 -3.53 -13.02
N PHE A 188 14.95 -4.75 -12.62
CA PHE A 188 16.11 -5.47 -13.17
C PHE A 188 15.68 -6.85 -13.70
N SER A 189 16.19 -7.22 -14.85
CA SER A 189 16.30 -8.62 -15.30
C SER A 189 17.67 -9.17 -14.89
N GLY A 190 17.77 -10.50 -14.73
CA GLY A 190 19.00 -11.12 -14.28
C GLY A 190 19.38 -10.82 -12.82
N LEU A 191 18.44 -10.41 -12.00
CA LEU A 191 18.57 -10.23 -10.55
C LEU A 191 17.63 -11.20 -9.82
N PRO A 192 17.90 -12.51 -9.84
CA PRO A 192 17.00 -13.47 -9.23
C PRO A 192 16.97 -13.34 -7.71
N VAL A 193 15.75 -13.49 -7.14
CA VAL A 193 15.52 -13.53 -5.70
C VAL A 193 14.62 -14.71 -5.34
N THR A 194 15.02 -15.49 -4.36
CA THR A 194 14.24 -16.66 -3.86
C THR A 194 13.27 -16.29 -2.74
N ALA A 195 13.48 -15.11 -2.15
CA ALA A 195 12.65 -14.50 -1.11
C ALA A 195 12.59 -12.99 -1.35
N GLY A 196 11.62 -12.31 -0.77
CA GLY A 196 11.70 -10.86 -0.66
C GLY A 196 12.90 -10.48 0.22
N GLU A 197 13.57 -9.38 -0.10
CA GLU A 197 14.68 -8.88 0.70
C GLU A 197 14.38 -7.46 1.17
N VAL A 198 14.63 -7.18 2.44
CA VAL A 198 14.56 -5.83 2.99
C VAL A 198 15.83 -5.55 3.76
N TYR A 199 16.49 -4.47 3.38
CA TYR A 199 17.71 -3.99 4.03
C TYR A 199 17.39 -2.72 4.81
N ARG A 200 17.46 -2.81 6.13
CA ARG A 200 17.28 -1.69 7.05
C ARG A 200 18.64 -1.17 7.48
N ARG A 201 18.99 0.01 7.03
CA ARG A 201 20.25 0.68 7.37
C ARG A 201 19.99 2.04 8.00
N ARG A 202 20.95 2.59 8.69
CA ARG A 202 20.87 3.99 9.11
C ARG A 202 20.81 4.88 7.86
N GLY A 203 19.78 5.72 7.79
CA GLY A 203 19.56 6.62 6.68
C GLY A 203 18.90 6.02 5.45
N ARG A 204 18.53 4.71 5.43
CA ARG A 204 17.83 4.13 4.28
C ARG A 204 17.10 2.83 4.57
N LEU A 205 16.15 2.55 3.71
CA LEU A 205 15.56 1.22 3.55
C LEU A 205 15.60 0.85 2.07
N VAL A 206 16.07 -0.36 1.78
CA VAL A 206 16.01 -0.95 0.43
C VAL A 206 15.11 -2.19 0.49
N ALA A 207 14.22 -2.34 -0.48
CA ALA A 207 13.36 -3.50 -0.59
C ALA A 207 13.45 -4.10 -2.00
N VAL A 208 13.54 -5.43 -2.09
CA VAL A 208 13.77 -6.19 -3.32
C VAL A 208 12.71 -7.29 -3.41
N PHE A 209 11.92 -7.28 -4.47
CA PHE A 209 10.82 -8.23 -4.65
C PHE A 209 10.70 -8.67 -6.11
N PRO A 210 10.40 -9.95 -6.36
CA PRO A 210 10.09 -10.41 -7.70
C PRO A 210 8.74 -9.80 -8.16
N THR A 211 8.65 -9.49 -9.44
CA THR A 211 7.44 -8.99 -10.10
C THR A 211 7.19 -9.74 -11.40
N ASN A 212 6.31 -9.23 -12.25
CA ASN A 212 5.99 -9.83 -13.54
C ASN A 212 7.19 -9.83 -14.49
N ASP A 213 7.14 -10.66 -15.53
CA ASP A 213 8.10 -10.71 -16.64
C ASP A 213 9.52 -11.08 -16.18
N ASP A 214 9.64 -11.94 -15.16
CA ASP A 214 10.90 -12.33 -14.51
C ASP A 214 11.75 -11.15 -14.02
N LEU A 215 11.10 -10.01 -13.81
CA LEU A 215 11.75 -8.83 -13.30
C LEU A 215 11.79 -8.81 -11.77
N THR A 216 12.81 -8.16 -11.24
CA THR A 216 12.94 -7.84 -9.83
C THR A 216 12.87 -6.33 -9.63
N MET A 217 11.91 -5.90 -8.82
CA MET A 217 11.83 -4.50 -8.41
C MET A 217 12.79 -4.24 -7.25
N VAL A 218 13.59 -3.18 -7.36
CA VAL A 218 14.44 -2.68 -6.28
C VAL A 218 13.97 -1.29 -5.91
N TYR A 219 13.45 -1.16 -4.70
CA TYR A 219 12.93 0.07 -4.10
C TYR A 219 13.93 0.60 -3.07
N LEU A 220 14.19 1.90 -3.11
CA LEU A 220 15.00 2.65 -2.16
C LEU A 220 14.16 3.74 -1.52
N SER A 221 14.26 3.90 -0.21
CA SER A 221 13.76 5.06 0.53
C SER A 221 14.86 5.65 1.39
N GLU A 222 15.05 6.97 1.31
CA GLU A 222 16.03 7.74 2.09
C GLU A 222 15.39 9.02 2.65
N PRO A 223 16.02 9.70 3.64
CA PRO A 223 15.52 10.94 4.21
C PRO A 223 15.32 12.03 3.14
N LEU A 224 14.20 12.73 3.22
CA LEU A 224 13.85 13.81 2.28
C LEU A 224 14.93 14.90 2.19
N SER A 225 15.66 15.15 3.27
CA SER A 225 16.77 16.13 3.30
C SER A 225 17.90 15.81 2.32
N GLY A 226 18.04 14.53 1.92
CA GLY A 226 19.02 14.08 0.93
C GLY A 226 18.58 14.21 -0.53
N PHE A 227 17.28 14.51 -0.78
CA PHE A 227 16.69 14.43 -2.12
C PHE A 227 17.35 15.34 -3.15
N GLU A 228 17.65 16.60 -2.81
CA GLU A 228 18.28 17.53 -3.73
C GLU A 228 19.68 17.06 -4.16
N GLY A 229 20.44 16.49 -3.23
CA GLY A 229 21.70 15.83 -3.55
C GLY A 229 21.53 14.59 -4.40
N PHE A 230 20.52 13.75 -4.08
CA PHE A 230 20.23 12.50 -4.79
C PHE A 230 19.87 12.75 -6.26
N ARG A 231 19.00 13.73 -6.54
CA ARG A 231 18.51 14.02 -7.89
C ARG A 231 19.57 14.57 -8.86
N ARG A 232 20.73 15.07 -8.35
CA ARG A 232 21.83 15.58 -9.20
C ARG A 232 22.58 14.46 -9.90
N ASP A 233 22.63 13.26 -9.30
CA ASP A 233 23.29 12.08 -9.85
C ASP A 233 22.56 10.81 -9.37
N ILE A 234 21.35 10.63 -9.88
CA ILE A 234 20.41 9.61 -9.40
C ILE A 234 21.02 8.22 -9.52
N GLU A 235 21.63 7.90 -10.66
CA GLU A 235 22.14 6.56 -10.95
C GLU A 235 23.29 6.18 -10.03
N LYS A 236 24.30 7.03 -9.93
CA LYS A 236 25.46 6.80 -9.06
C LYS A 236 25.04 6.67 -7.60
N ARG A 237 24.16 7.57 -7.14
CA ARG A 237 23.69 7.56 -5.74
C ARG A 237 22.79 6.37 -5.44
N TYR A 238 21.95 5.98 -6.40
CA TYR A 238 21.12 4.78 -6.27
C TYR A 238 21.99 3.53 -6.14
N LEU A 239 22.97 3.31 -7.03
CA LEU A 239 23.88 2.16 -6.94
C LEU A 239 24.72 2.18 -5.66
N ALA A 240 25.25 3.36 -5.26
CA ALA A 240 25.96 3.50 -3.99
C ALA A 240 25.08 3.18 -2.76
N ALA A 241 23.79 3.44 -2.83
CA ALA A 241 22.87 3.03 -1.77
C ALA A 241 22.74 1.52 -1.68
N LEU A 242 22.75 0.80 -2.80
CA LEU A 242 22.69 -0.66 -2.85
C LEU A 242 23.99 -1.32 -2.35
N ASP A 243 25.16 -0.69 -2.51
CA ASP A 243 26.46 -1.22 -2.02
C ASP A 243 26.46 -1.45 -0.49
N GLY A 244 25.70 -0.64 0.25
CA GLY A 244 25.51 -0.83 1.70
C GLY A 244 24.58 -1.98 2.09
N CYS A 245 24.08 -2.78 1.14
CA CYS A 245 23.03 -3.78 1.32
C CYS A 245 23.53 -5.21 1.02
N GLY A 246 24.47 -5.71 1.80
CA GLY A 246 25.06 -7.05 1.60
C GLY A 246 25.75 -7.14 0.22
N ASP A 247 25.37 -8.14 -0.56
CA ASP A 247 25.86 -8.36 -1.93
C ASP A 247 25.01 -7.67 -3.03
N LEU A 248 23.93 -7.00 -2.65
CA LEU A 248 22.94 -6.45 -3.58
C LEU A 248 23.57 -5.48 -4.61
N GLY A 249 24.49 -4.62 -4.17
CA GLY A 249 25.18 -3.69 -5.08
C GLY A 249 25.94 -4.41 -6.19
N GLY A 250 26.66 -5.47 -5.86
CA GLY A 250 27.35 -6.34 -6.82
C GLY A 250 26.38 -7.02 -7.78
N ARG A 251 25.33 -7.65 -7.25
CA ARG A 251 24.27 -8.31 -8.05
C ARG A 251 23.59 -7.32 -9.01
N ALA A 252 23.26 -6.12 -8.53
CA ALA A 252 22.60 -5.10 -9.34
C ALA A 252 23.48 -4.56 -10.49
N ARG A 253 24.81 -4.57 -10.35
CA ARG A 253 25.73 -4.12 -11.42
C ARG A 253 25.90 -5.13 -12.55
N VAL A 254 25.75 -6.43 -12.27
CA VAL A 254 25.80 -7.47 -13.32
C VAL A 254 24.42 -7.72 -13.92
N ALA A 255 23.33 -7.33 -13.23
CA ALA A 255 21.98 -7.37 -13.74
C ALA A 255 21.71 -6.24 -14.73
N ARG A 256 20.73 -6.43 -15.59
CA ARG A 256 20.31 -5.41 -16.55
C ARG A 256 19.16 -4.59 -16.00
N ARG A 257 19.33 -3.27 -15.93
CA ARG A 257 18.23 -2.36 -15.59
C ARG A 257 17.30 -2.20 -16.80
N GLU A 258 16.03 -2.50 -16.64
CA GLU A 258 15.05 -2.51 -17.72
C GLU A 258 14.31 -1.19 -17.88
N GLU A 259 14.18 -0.41 -16.79
CA GLU A 259 13.48 0.86 -16.82
C GLU A 259 14.32 2.00 -16.21
N ARG A 260 13.94 3.24 -16.54
CA ARG A 260 14.51 4.42 -15.87
C ARG A 260 14.21 4.41 -14.37
N LEU A 261 15.07 4.99 -13.59
CA LEU A 261 14.83 5.25 -12.17
C LEU A 261 13.67 6.22 -12.00
N ARG A 262 12.67 5.82 -11.22
CA ARG A 262 11.49 6.63 -10.89
C ARG A 262 11.63 7.14 -9.47
N THR A 263 11.62 8.45 -9.29
CA THR A 263 11.78 9.08 -7.98
C THR A 263 10.57 9.93 -7.61
N THR A 264 10.29 10.00 -6.33
CA THR A 264 9.26 10.91 -5.80
C THR A 264 9.59 11.38 -4.39
N PRO A 265 9.64 12.71 -4.14
CA PRO A 265 9.68 13.28 -2.79
C PRO A 265 8.28 13.49 -2.22
N ASP A 266 7.23 13.35 -3.03
CA ASP A 266 5.84 13.63 -2.66
C ASP A 266 5.17 12.40 -2.03
N GLN A 267 5.44 12.21 -0.72
CA GLN A 267 4.90 11.12 0.09
C GLN A 267 4.14 11.67 1.31
N PRO A 268 2.97 12.29 1.10
CA PRO A 268 2.22 12.90 2.18
C PRO A 268 1.70 11.87 3.18
N ASN A 269 1.62 12.31 4.44
CA ASN A 269 1.06 11.53 5.55
C ASN A 269 -0.13 12.28 6.12
N ARG A 270 -1.36 11.90 5.75
CA ARG A 270 -2.58 12.61 6.20
C ARG A 270 -3.83 11.77 6.17
N PHE A 271 -4.77 12.13 7.06
CA PHE A 271 -6.15 11.67 7.07
C PHE A 271 -7.08 12.80 6.70
N ARG A 272 -8.04 12.53 5.83
CA ARG A 272 -9.14 13.43 5.51
C ARG A 272 -10.46 12.84 6.01
N ARG A 273 -11.40 13.72 6.42
CA ARG A 273 -12.79 13.30 6.62
C ARG A 273 -13.30 12.66 5.33
N PRO A 274 -13.76 11.39 5.37
CA PRO A 274 -13.97 10.64 4.13
C PRO A 274 -15.39 10.70 3.60
N TYR A 275 -16.24 11.60 4.09
CA TYR A 275 -17.61 11.71 3.64
C TYR A 275 -18.22 13.06 3.99
N GLY A 276 -19.26 13.41 3.25
CA GLY A 276 -20.16 14.54 3.46
C GLY A 276 -21.41 14.40 2.60
N PRO A 277 -22.22 15.47 2.51
CA PRO A 277 -23.48 15.43 1.75
C PRO A 277 -23.24 15.08 0.27
N GLY A 278 -23.64 13.85 -0.13
CA GLY A 278 -23.53 13.35 -1.49
C GLY A 278 -22.16 12.91 -1.96
N TRP A 279 -21.14 12.80 -1.07
CA TRP A 279 -19.81 12.36 -1.46
C TRP A 279 -19.13 11.47 -0.42
N ALA A 280 -18.20 10.63 -0.89
CA ALA A 280 -17.30 9.86 -0.06
C ALA A 280 -15.90 9.81 -0.68
N LEU A 281 -14.87 9.47 0.13
CA LEU A 281 -13.48 9.29 -0.32
C LEU A 281 -13.00 7.88 0.06
N VAL A 282 -12.18 7.28 -0.81
CA VAL A 282 -11.61 5.94 -0.64
C VAL A 282 -10.14 5.90 -1.04
N GLY A 283 -9.37 5.03 -0.39
CA GLY A 283 -7.93 4.90 -0.62
C GLY A 283 -7.17 6.19 -0.32
N ASP A 284 -6.15 6.50 -1.11
CA ASP A 284 -5.27 7.66 -0.90
C ASP A 284 -5.98 9.02 -0.96
N ALA A 285 -7.17 9.11 -1.55
CA ALA A 285 -8.00 10.30 -1.49
C ALA A 285 -8.47 10.61 -0.06
N GLY A 286 -8.69 9.57 0.75
CA GLY A 286 -9.11 9.67 2.15
C GLY A 286 -7.98 9.57 3.15
N VAL A 287 -7.07 8.58 2.99
CA VAL A 287 -5.91 8.37 3.86
C VAL A 287 -4.71 7.98 3.01
N VAL A 288 -3.64 8.74 3.13
CA VAL A 288 -2.37 8.46 2.47
C VAL A 288 -1.24 8.45 3.50
N MET A 289 -0.26 7.57 3.30
CA MET A 289 0.95 7.46 4.11
C MET A 289 2.17 7.18 3.22
N ASP A 290 3.35 7.40 3.78
CA ASP A 290 4.63 7.10 3.15
C ASP A 290 4.67 5.66 2.60
N SER A 291 5.31 5.47 1.45
CA SER A 291 5.38 4.18 0.77
C SER A 291 6.34 3.18 1.41
N VAL A 292 7.13 3.58 2.41
CA VAL A 292 8.19 2.76 3.03
C VAL A 292 7.69 1.45 3.65
N SER A 293 6.42 1.39 4.05
CA SER A 293 5.78 0.16 4.57
C SER A 293 4.97 -0.61 3.53
N ALA A 294 4.91 -0.12 2.28
CA ALA A 294 4.21 -0.74 1.16
C ALA A 294 2.72 -1.10 1.43
N GLN A 295 2.00 -0.28 2.21
CA GLN A 295 0.62 -0.56 2.62
C GLN A 295 -0.45 0.03 1.70
N GLY A 296 -0.10 0.91 0.76
CA GLY A 296 -1.06 1.70 -0.02
C GLY A 296 -2.11 0.86 -0.74
N ILE A 297 -1.70 -0.17 -1.50
CA ILE A 297 -2.61 -1.06 -2.23
C ILE A 297 -3.52 -1.83 -1.26
N THR A 298 -2.96 -2.41 -0.21
CA THR A 298 -3.71 -3.17 0.81
C THR A 298 -4.73 -2.30 1.52
N ASN A 299 -4.38 -1.06 1.85
CA ASN A 299 -5.30 -0.09 2.43
C ASN A 299 -6.42 0.26 1.45
N ALA A 300 -6.09 0.49 0.17
CA ALA A 300 -7.09 0.78 -0.85
C ALA A 300 -8.13 -0.35 -1.01
N LEU A 301 -7.68 -1.61 -1.03
CA LEU A 301 -8.56 -2.78 -1.09
C LEU A 301 -9.45 -2.89 0.17
N ARG A 302 -8.88 -2.68 1.37
CA ARG A 302 -9.65 -2.68 2.62
C ARG A 302 -10.66 -1.55 2.67
N ASP A 303 -10.26 -0.35 2.32
CA ASP A 303 -11.12 0.84 2.38
C ASP A 303 -12.27 0.73 1.37
N ALA A 304 -12.02 0.12 0.19
CA ALA A 304 -13.05 -0.18 -0.80
C ALA A 304 -14.10 -1.16 -0.25
N ASP A 305 -13.66 -2.21 0.45
CA ASP A 305 -14.55 -3.18 1.10
C ASP A 305 -15.46 -2.51 2.15
N LEU A 306 -14.84 -1.73 3.05
CA LEU A 306 -15.56 -0.99 4.09
C LEU A 306 -16.52 0.07 3.52
N LEU A 307 -16.10 0.77 2.47
CA LEU A 307 -16.93 1.80 1.84
C LEU A 307 -18.09 1.18 1.07
N ALA A 308 -17.87 0.08 0.34
CA ALA A 308 -18.94 -0.58 -0.41
C ALA A 308 -20.03 -1.12 0.52
N GLU A 309 -19.66 -1.67 1.68
CA GLU A 309 -20.60 -2.08 2.73
C GLU A 309 -21.43 -0.87 3.22
N ALA A 310 -20.74 0.23 3.57
CA ALA A 310 -21.38 1.42 4.08
C ALA A 310 -22.30 2.10 3.03
N LEU A 311 -21.83 2.25 1.78
CA LEU A 311 -22.62 2.87 0.73
C LEU A 311 -23.88 2.08 0.39
N SER A 312 -23.81 0.75 0.40
CA SER A 312 -25.00 -0.08 0.20
C SER A 312 -26.05 0.22 1.28
N ALA A 313 -25.66 0.26 2.55
CA ALA A 313 -26.58 0.59 3.64
C ALA A 313 -27.11 2.04 3.53
N GLU A 314 -26.21 3.02 3.25
CA GLU A 314 -26.58 4.44 3.09
C GLU A 314 -27.63 4.66 1.99
N LEU A 315 -27.47 3.98 0.85
CA LEU A 315 -28.38 4.09 -0.28
C LEU A 315 -29.75 3.43 -0.05
N TYR A 316 -29.80 2.49 0.90
CA TYR A 316 -31.07 1.92 1.41
C TYR A 316 -31.64 2.66 2.64
N GLY A 317 -31.12 3.86 2.95
CA GLY A 317 -31.66 4.73 4.00
C GLY A 317 -31.08 4.51 5.39
N VAL A 318 -30.04 3.66 5.54
CA VAL A 318 -29.38 3.44 6.82
C VAL A 318 -28.09 4.28 6.92
N PRO A 319 -28.03 5.34 7.75
CA PRO A 319 -26.86 6.18 7.90
C PRO A 319 -25.62 5.39 8.34
N SER A 320 -24.62 5.25 7.50
CA SER A 320 -23.49 4.32 7.72
C SER A 320 -22.10 4.89 7.38
N LEU A 321 -22.02 6.01 6.69
CA LEU A 321 -20.72 6.63 6.33
C LEU A 321 -19.92 7.08 7.56
N ALA A 322 -20.58 7.45 8.68
CA ALA A 322 -19.89 7.71 9.94
C ALA A 322 -19.24 6.44 10.53
N ALA A 323 -19.87 5.28 10.35
CA ALA A 323 -19.29 4.00 10.77
C ALA A 323 -18.11 3.60 9.88
N TYR A 324 -18.21 3.80 8.56
CA TYR A 324 -17.09 3.67 7.63
C TYR A 324 -15.88 4.47 8.11
N HIS A 325 -16.05 5.75 8.40
CA HIS A 325 -14.98 6.63 8.90
C HIS A 325 -14.29 6.05 10.14
N ARG A 326 -15.07 5.66 11.16
CA ARG A 326 -14.52 5.09 12.41
C ARG A 326 -13.80 3.77 12.17
N ARG A 327 -14.37 2.84 11.37
CA ARG A 327 -13.79 1.52 11.08
C ARG A 327 -12.50 1.68 10.28
N ARG A 328 -12.48 2.53 9.25
CA ARG A 328 -11.29 2.85 8.46
C ARG A 328 -10.17 3.37 9.36
N ASP A 329 -10.44 4.39 10.17
CA ASP A 329 -9.42 5.02 11.01
C ASP A 329 -8.83 4.04 12.04
N ARG A 330 -9.68 3.24 12.67
CA ARG A 330 -9.23 2.21 13.60
C ARG A 330 -8.28 1.21 12.93
N ALA A 331 -8.59 0.80 11.71
CA ALA A 331 -7.79 -0.17 10.98
C ALA A 331 -6.47 0.40 10.46
N VAL A 332 -6.43 1.69 10.08
CA VAL A 332 -5.24 2.30 9.47
C VAL A 332 -4.25 2.83 10.50
N ARG A 333 -4.77 3.41 11.60
CA ARG A 333 -3.97 4.24 12.53
C ARG A 333 -2.71 3.55 13.07
N PRO A 334 -2.73 2.30 13.55
CA PRO A 334 -1.52 1.66 14.09
C PRO A 334 -0.41 1.56 13.04
N MET A 335 -0.75 1.14 11.82
CA MET A 335 0.21 1.03 10.73
C MET A 335 0.66 2.40 10.19
N TYR A 336 -0.21 3.40 10.18
CA TYR A 336 0.15 4.78 9.82
C TYR A 336 1.21 5.34 10.77
N ASP A 337 1.01 5.21 12.09
CA ASP A 337 1.97 5.72 13.08
C ASP A 337 3.30 4.97 13.01
N HIS A 338 3.27 3.66 12.79
CA HIS A 338 4.45 2.83 12.53
C HIS A 338 5.19 3.27 11.25
N THR A 339 4.48 3.48 10.15
CA THR A 339 5.04 3.91 8.85
C THR A 339 5.74 5.27 8.96
N VAL A 340 5.11 6.25 9.62
CA VAL A 340 5.72 7.57 9.86
C VAL A 340 7.00 7.46 10.69
N GLY A 341 7.06 6.52 11.64
CA GLY A 341 8.28 6.19 12.38
C GLY A 341 9.38 5.63 11.50
N LEU A 342 9.04 4.63 10.65
CA LEU A 342 9.97 3.99 9.71
C LEU A 342 10.58 4.98 8.72
N ALA A 343 9.77 5.90 8.19
CA ALA A 343 10.18 6.93 7.22
C ALA A 343 11.24 7.90 7.77
N GLY A 344 11.47 7.90 9.08
CA GLY A 344 12.58 8.66 9.69
C GLY A 344 13.95 8.05 9.45
N HIS A 345 14.06 6.81 8.97
CA HIS A 345 15.29 6.06 8.66
C HIS A 345 16.36 6.04 9.76
N SER A 346 15.95 6.26 11.01
CA SER A 346 16.83 6.25 12.18
C SER A 346 16.39 5.15 13.14
N PRO A 347 16.84 3.89 12.95
CA PRO A 347 16.48 2.81 13.86
C PRO A 347 17.00 3.11 15.26
N GLY A 348 16.08 3.14 16.24
CA GLY A 348 16.38 3.38 17.62
C GLY A 348 17.12 2.19 18.26
N ILE A 349 17.69 2.40 19.47
CA ILE A 349 18.34 1.32 20.24
C ILE A 349 17.34 0.19 20.52
N ALA A 350 16.11 0.51 20.90
CA ALA A 350 15.07 -0.48 21.19
C ALA A 350 14.72 -1.34 19.95
N GLU A 351 14.69 -0.75 18.77
CA GLU A 351 14.45 -1.45 17.50
C GLU A 351 15.59 -2.45 17.21
N ARG A 352 16.84 -2.04 17.33
CA ARG A 352 18.01 -2.93 17.15
C ARG A 352 18.04 -4.06 18.17
N LEU A 353 17.78 -3.76 19.44
CA LEU A 353 17.70 -4.77 20.49
C LEU A 353 16.58 -5.79 20.22
N LEU A 354 15.43 -5.33 19.70
CA LEU A 354 14.33 -6.21 19.29
C LEU A 354 14.80 -7.20 18.21
N TYR A 355 15.44 -6.71 17.15
CA TYR A 355 15.95 -7.58 16.08
C TYR A 355 16.89 -8.66 16.63
N THR A 356 17.85 -8.28 17.45
CA THR A 356 18.77 -9.22 18.11
C THR A 356 18.03 -10.22 19.01
N ALA A 357 17.02 -9.77 19.74
CA ALA A 357 16.29 -10.63 20.66
C ALA A 357 15.38 -11.66 19.97
N VAL A 358 14.95 -11.40 18.73
CA VAL A 358 14.05 -12.31 17.98
C VAL A 358 14.79 -13.20 16.99
N ALA A 359 16.02 -12.89 16.59
CA ALA A 359 16.75 -13.54 15.51
C ALA A 359 16.84 -15.08 15.63
N ASP A 360 17.12 -15.58 16.84
CA ASP A 360 17.26 -17.02 17.12
C ASP A 360 15.92 -17.69 17.48
N ARG A 361 14.78 -17.04 17.20
CA ARG A 361 13.44 -17.51 17.60
C ARG A 361 12.47 -17.50 16.42
N PRO A 362 12.35 -18.61 15.67
CA PRO A 362 11.56 -18.66 14.45
C PRO A 362 10.11 -18.16 14.62
N ALA A 363 9.45 -18.51 15.73
CA ALA A 363 8.09 -18.06 16.03
C ALA A 363 8.00 -16.52 16.21
N GLU A 364 9.01 -15.89 16.80
CA GLU A 364 9.05 -14.44 16.96
C GLU A 364 9.41 -13.74 15.65
N VAL A 365 10.28 -14.34 14.83
CA VAL A 365 10.56 -13.85 13.46
C VAL A 365 9.28 -13.85 12.65
N THR A 366 8.50 -14.95 12.66
CA THR A 366 7.19 -15.01 11.96
C THR A 366 6.25 -13.91 12.46
N ARG A 367 6.18 -13.64 13.75
CA ARG A 367 5.35 -12.56 14.32
C ARG A 367 5.84 -11.18 13.88
N PHE A 368 7.15 -10.94 13.91
CA PHE A 368 7.73 -9.69 13.40
C PHE A 368 7.40 -9.48 11.91
N LEU A 369 7.56 -10.52 11.10
CA LEU A 369 7.19 -10.51 9.69
C LEU A 369 5.67 -10.37 9.49
N GLY A 370 4.87 -10.79 10.47
CA GLY A 370 3.43 -10.54 10.52
C GLY A 370 3.10 -9.04 10.63
N VAL A 371 3.86 -8.28 11.41
CA VAL A 371 3.73 -6.81 11.45
C VAL A 371 4.16 -6.20 10.12
N PHE A 372 5.29 -6.62 9.57
CA PHE A 372 5.78 -6.16 8.27
C PHE A 372 4.75 -6.37 7.16
N SER A 373 4.17 -7.56 7.09
CA SER A 373 3.18 -7.94 6.08
C SER A 373 1.76 -7.40 6.36
N GLY A 374 1.56 -6.67 7.45
CA GLY A 374 0.24 -6.20 7.87
C GLY A 374 -0.73 -7.28 8.34
N ALA A 375 -0.30 -8.55 8.42
CA ALA A 375 -1.11 -9.64 8.98
C ALA A 375 -1.33 -9.49 10.49
N LEU A 376 -0.42 -8.81 11.18
CA LEU A 376 -0.56 -8.42 12.58
C LEU A 376 -0.49 -6.90 12.70
N PRO A 377 -1.38 -6.26 13.48
CA PRO A 377 -1.28 -4.85 13.78
C PRO A 377 0.02 -4.55 14.57
N PRO A 378 0.71 -3.43 14.30
CA PRO A 378 1.95 -3.08 15.03
C PRO A 378 1.80 -3.03 16.54
N ASP A 379 0.70 -2.50 17.06
CA ASP A 379 0.41 -2.39 18.49
C ASP A 379 0.13 -3.74 19.16
N SER A 380 -0.30 -4.75 18.42
CA SER A 380 -0.48 -6.11 18.95
C SER A 380 0.85 -6.81 19.24
N TYR A 381 1.93 -6.43 18.58
CA TYR A 381 3.27 -7.02 18.74
C TYR A 381 4.27 -6.06 19.40
N LEU A 382 4.27 -4.78 19.01
CA LEU A 382 5.16 -3.75 19.55
C LEU A 382 4.56 -3.12 20.83
N ASN A 383 4.35 -3.92 21.86
CA ASN A 383 3.77 -3.51 23.14
C ASN A 383 4.63 -3.98 24.33
N PRO A 384 4.47 -3.40 25.54
CA PRO A 384 5.27 -3.72 26.71
C PRO A 384 5.26 -5.21 27.09
N ALA A 385 4.13 -5.90 26.98
CA ALA A 385 4.01 -7.31 27.32
C ALA A 385 4.86 -8.19 26.38
N THR A 386 4.83 -7.92 25.07
CA THR A 386 5.69 -8.59 24.09
C THR A 386 7.16 -8.25 24.33
N MET A 387 7.49 -7.00 24.64
CA MET A 387 8.86 -6.61 24.97
C MET A 387 9.37 -7.36 26.19
N LEU A 388 8.59 -7.43 27.27
CA LEU A 388 8.94 -8.21 28.47
C LEU A 388 9.15 -9.70 28.13
N ARG A 389 8.29 -10.32 27.36
CA ARG A 389 8.39 -11.71 26.92
C ARG A 389 9.65 -11.95 26.06
N VAL A 390 9.90 -11.10 25.09
CA VAL A 390 11.04 -11.21 24.18
C VAL A 390 12.36 -10.98 24.94
N PHE A 391 12.47 -9.93 25.75
CA PHE A 391 13.69 -9.62 26.49
C PHE A 391 13.88 -10.47 27.77
N GLY A 392 12.80 -10.87 28.45
CA GLY A 392 12.85 -11.77 29.62
C GLY A 392 13.38 -13.17 29.28
N GLY A 393 13.07 -13.66 28.06
CA GLY A 393 13.61 -14.94 27.56
C GLY A 393 15.12 -14.90 27.25
N VAL A 394 15.68 -13.74 26.89
CA VAL A 394 17.14 -13.59 26.64
C VAL A 394 17.94 -13.85 27.91
N ARG A 395 17.46 -13.47 29.09
CA ARG A 395 18.14 -13.75 30.37
C ARG A 395 18.19 -15.24 30.70
N ARG A 396 17.13 -16.01 30.38
CA ARG A 396 17.08 -17.46 30.65
C ARG A 396 18.01 -18.25 29.74
N THR A 397 18.11 -17.94 28.46
CA THR A 397 18.99 -18.65 27.52
C THR A 397 20.46 -18.35 27.74
N ARG A 398 20.84 -17.11 28.08
CA ARG A 398 22.22 -16.76 28.47
C ARG A 398 22.61 -17.42 29.80
N GLY A 399 21.70 -17.50 30.76
CA GLY A 399 21.91 -18.23 32.03
C GLY A 399 22.11 -19.72 31.84
N ALA A 400 21.33 -20.36 30.95
CA ALA A 400 21.47 -21.79 30.65
C ALA A 400 22.78 -22.11 29.88
N ARG A 401 23.20 -21.27 28.93
CA ARG A 401 24.51 -21.42 28.24
C ARG A 401 25.68 -21.21 29.18
N ARG A 402 25.63 -20.24 30.11
CA ARG A 402 26.67 -20.05 31.11
C ARG A 402 26.76 -21.21 32.14
N ARG A 403 25.62 -21.83 32.48
CA ARG A 403 25.63 -23.03 33.38
C ARG A 403 26.20 -24.26 32.67
N ARG A 404 25.91 -24.47 31.36
CA ARG A 404 26.51 -25.57 30.57
C ARG A 404 28.02 -25.37 30.33
N ALA A 405 28.47 -24.13 30.09
CA ALA A 405 29.91 -23.82 29.94
C ALA A 405 30.73 -23.88 31.26
N ARG A 406 30.07 -23.91 32.43
CA ARG A 406 30.70 -24.11 33.72
C ARG A 406 30.65 -25.57 34.20
N ALA A 407 29.88 -26.42 33.51
CA ALA A 407 29.74 -27.84 33.83
C ALA A 407 30.48 -28.77 32.85
N ALA A 408 31.13 -28.21 31.82
CA ALA A 408 32.14 -28.82 30.95
C ALA A 408 33.54 -28.26 31.28
#